data_043be9dc84ed3f1161980335c74a4890
#
_entry.id   043be9dc84ed3f1161980335c74a4890
#
_cell.length_a   1.000
_cell.length_b   1.000
_cell.length_c   1.000
_cell.angle_alpha   90.00
_cell.angle_beta   90.00
_cell.angle_gamma   90.00
#
_symmetry.space_group_name_H-M   'P 1'
#
loop_
_entity.id
_entity.type
_entity.pdbx_description
1 polymer ?
#
loop_
_entity_poly.entity_id
_entity_poly.type
_entity_poly.pdbx_seq_one_letter_code
_entity_poly.pdbx_strand_id
1 'polypeptide(L)'
;MSHIWGVEAGAALAPGLRGPVLVLGGPGTGKSTLLVEAAVAHIGAGTDPESVLLLTGSGRMGMRARSALTTALLRSRTNGPCRAAIREPVVRTVHSYAYAVLRKAAQRAGDALPRLLTSAEQDAIIRELLAGDAEDGPAATTTWPAHLRPALTTAGFATELRNLLARCAERGLDPLELQQLGRRRGRPEWIAAGQFAQRYEQVMLLRGAVGLAAPQATAPALSAAELVGAALEAFAVDPELLAAERARVRTLLVDDAQQLDPQAARLVRMLAAGTELALIAGDPNQAVFGFRGGEPTGLLADDPPPAGGAPIPSVTLTVSHRCAPAVARAVTGIARRLPGRSVGRRIEGTGTEVGSVTVRLAGSAHAEAAMIADALRRAHLIDGVPWSQMAVIVRSVPRAVRLPRALAAAGVPVAPPAVGGPLSAEPAVRALLTVLEATADGLDGDQALLLLTGPIGGVDPVSLRQLRRTLQRARPGQTSRKFGDLLVEVLGGGAAIGARVAGTAARACRADRGRALPPLRKSGWPGSAPHAMGCLATVGSATPLAGGQRAWWCGGCPGHPGPGNGDRLVRHHRPLRVPHLGCVPARTRRARHRAAAAGCATRTGSPDRAGHGP
;
A
#
# COMPACT_ATOMS: atom_id res chain seq x y z
N MET A 1 -15.71 -18.18 -25.23
CA MET A 1 -15.98 -19.60 -24.89
C MET A 1 -16.54 -19.60 -23.48
N SER A 2 -17.82 -20.00 -23.30
CA SER A 2 -18.38 -20.27 -22.00
C SER A 2 -17.65 -21.49 -21.44
N HIS A 3 -17.14 -21.41 -20.21
CA HIS A 3 -16.60 -22.58 -19.54
C HIS A 3 -17.69 -23.62 -19.37
N ILE A 4 -17.39 -24.87 -19.63
CA ILE A 4 -18.28 -25.98 -19.30
C ILE A 4 -18.03 -26.29 -17.82
N TRP A 5 -18.87 -25.75 -16.97
CA TRP A 5 -18.84 -26.02 -15.53
C TRP A 5 -19.44 -27.39 -15.24
N GLY A 6 -18.89 -28.12 -14.28
CA GLY A 6 -19.53 -29.31 -13.75
C GLY A 6 -20.88 -28.95 -13.09
N VAL A 7 -21.70 -29.95 -12.80
CA VAL A 7 -23.09 -29.78 -12.29
C VAL A 7 -23.12 -28.85 -11.05
N GLU A 8 -22.23 -29.06 -10.09
CA GLU A 8 -22.17 -28.26 -8.85
C GLU A 8 -21.80 -26.80 -9.12
N ALA A 9 -20.80 -26.56 -9.97
CA ALA A 9 -20.38 -25.21 -10.31
C ALA A 9 -21.40 -24.51 -11.21
N GLY A 10 -22.10 -25.27 -12.07
CA GLY A 10 -23.21 -24.76 -12.87
C GLY A 10 -24.40 -24.32 -12.00
N ALA A 11 -24.63 -24.95 -10.88
CA ALA A 11 -25.67 -24.56 -9.92
C ALA A 11 -25.37 -23.14 -9.32
N ALA A 12 -24.09 -22.78 -9.16
CA ALA A 12 -23.72 -21.44 -8.69
C ALA A 12 -24.04 -20.30 -9.70
N LEU A 13 -24.30 -20.65 -10.95
CA LEU A 13 -24.72 -19.72 -12.02
C LEU A 13 -26.25 -19.61 -12.13
N ALA A 14 -27.00 -20.44 -11.42
CA ALA A 14 -28.45 -20.48 -11.55
C ALA A 14 -29.10 -19.18 -11.02
N PRO A 15 -29.94 -18.49 -11.83
CA PRO A 15 -30.57 -17.23 -11.41
C PRO A 15 -31.45 -17.34 -10.17
N GLY A 16 -31.89 -18.58 -9.84
CA GLY A 16 -32.70 -18.89 -8.66
C GLY A 16 -31.92 -19.12 -7.37
N LEU A 17 -30.58 -19.19 -7.43
CA LEU A 17 -29.75 -19.39 -6.26
C LEU A 17 -29.86 -18.21 -5.27
N ARG A 18 -30.01 -18.53 -3.99
CA ARG A 18 -30.13 -17.53 -2.91
C ARG A 18 -29.26 -17.91 -1.72
N GLY A 19 -28.92 -16.91 -0.91
CA GLY A 19 -28.14 -17.06 0.30
C GLY A 19 -26.63 -17.08 0.09
N PRO A 20 -25.85 -17.33 1.14
CA PRO A 20 -24.40 -17.45 1.06
C PRO A 20 -23.98 -18.80 0.48
N VAL A 21 -23.01 -18.80 -0.43
CA VAL A 21 -22.40 -20.00 -1.00
C VAL A 21 -20.89 -19.84 -1.04
N LEU A 22 -20.15 -20.83 -0.57
CA LEU A 22 -18.70 -20.88 -0.66
C LEU A 22 -18.27 -21.48 -2.00
N VAL A 23 -17.31 -20.85 -2.67
CA VAL A 23 -16.68 -21.37 -3.89
C VAL A 23 -15.22 -21.67 -3.59
N LEU A 24 -14.92 -22.93 -3.34
CA LEU A 24 -13.58 -23.38 -2.95
C LEU A 24 -12.86 -24.01 -4.14
N GLY A 25 -11.55 -23.75 -4.26
CA GLY A 25 -10.79 -24.36 -5.36
C GLY A 25 -9.34 -23.91 -5.38
N GLY A 26 -8.47 -24.78 -5.84
CA GLY A 26 -7.04 -24.55 -5.95
C GLY A 26 -6.66 -23.50 -7.01
N PRO A 27 -5.35 -23.33 -7.29
CA PRO A 27 -4.88 -22.38 -8.28
C PRO A 27 -5.36 -22.73 -9.69
N GLY A 28 -5.89 -21.74 -10.39
CA GLY A 28 -6.33 -21.88 -11.79
C GLY A 28 -7.63 -22.62 -12.02
N THR A 29 -8.39 -22.93 -10.96
CA THR A 29 -9.66 -23.68 -11.07
C THR A 29 -10.85 -22.83 -11.54
N GLY A 30 -10.65 -21.55 -11.82
CA GLY A 30 -11.69 -20.70 -12.40
C GLY A 30 -12.55 -19.94 -11.39
N LYS A 31 -12.20 -19.88 -10.09
CA LYS A 31 -12.95 -19.12 -9.05
C LYS A 31 -13.40 -17.75 -9.51
N SER A 32 -12.45 -16.88 -9.88
CA SER A 32 -12.76 -15.51 -10.34
C SER A 32 -13.59 -15.49 -11.62
N THR A 33 -13.40 -16.46 -12.52
CA THR A 33 -14.20 -16.59 -13.74
C THR A 33 -15.65 -16.95 -13.40
N LEU A 34 -15.86 -17.87 -12.46
CA LEU A 34 -17.20 -18.24 -11.99
C LEU A 34 -17.94 -17.05 -11.40
N LEU A 35 -17.25 -16.21 -10.59
CA LEU A 35 -17.86 -14.98 -10.04
C LEU A 35 -18.28 -14.00 -11.15
N VAL A 36 -17.44 -13.82 -12.17
CA VAL A 36 -17.76 -12.95 -13.32
C VAL A 36 -18.94 -13.52 -14.11
N GLU A 37 -18.95 -14.82 -14.40
CA GLU A 37 -20.04 -15.46 -15.12
C GLU A 37 -21.35 -15.46 -14.31
N ALA A 38 -21.29 -15.66 -13.00
CA ALA A 38 -22.46 -15.52 -12.12
C ALA A 38 -23.04 -14.10 -12.14
N ALA A 39 -22.17 -13.05 -12.07
CA ALA A 39 -22.62 -11.67 -12.20
C ALA A 39 -23.35 -11.45 -13.52
N VAL A 40 -22.78 -11.93 -14.64
CA VAL A 40 -23.39 -11.78 -15.99
C VAL A 40 -24.72 -12.54 -16.08
N ALA A 41 -24.79 -13.76 -15.52
CA ALA A 41 -26.01 -14.56 -15.53
C ALA A 41 -27.14 -13.87 -14.75
N HIS A 42 -26.85 -13.36 -13.55
CA HIS A 42 -27.84 -12.64 -12.72
C HIS A 42 -28.29 -11.33 -13.37
N ILE A 43 -27.38 -10.56 -13.97
CA ILE A 43 -27.72 -9.34 -14.72
C ILE A 43 -28.55 -9.70 -15.94
N GLY A 44 -28.21 -10.76 -16.66
CA GLY A 44 -28.99 -11.28 -17.79
C GLY A 44 -30.38 -11.73 -17.41
N ALA A 45 -30.58 -12.20 -16.18
CA ALA A 45 -31.87 -12.55 -15.60
C ALA A 45 -32.68 -11.34 -15.04
N GLY A 46 -32.18 -10.11 -15.18
CA GLY A 46 -32.89 -8.89 -14.79
C GLY A 46 -32.42 -8.23 -13.50
N THR A 47 -31.34 -8.72 -12.87
CA THR A 47 -30.75 -8.03 -11.71
C THR A 47 -30.11 -6.71 -12.17
N ASP A 48 -30.39 -5.61 -11.44
CA ASP A 48 -29.77 -4.31 -11.73
C ASP A 48 -28.25 -4.42 -11.54
N PRO A 49 -27.44 -4.08 -12.56
CA PRO A 49 -25.98 -4.10 -12.47
C PRO A 49 -25.41 -3.32 -11.28
N GLU A 50 -26.01 -2.18 -10.90
CA GLU A 50 -25.57 -1.36 -9.77
C GLU A 50 -25.82 -2.04 -8.40
N SER A 51 -26.70 -3.05 -8.36
CA SER A 51 -26.97 -3.88 -7.18
C SER A 51 -26.00 -5.06 -7.04
N VAL A 52 -25.11 -5.27 -8.01
CA VAL A 52 -24.06 -6.30 -7.96
C VAL A 52 -22.78 -5.67 -7.44
N LEU A 53 -22.28 -6.14 -6.29
CA LEU A 53 -21.03 -5.73 -5.69
C LEU A 53 -20.00 -6.84 -5.77
N LEU A 54 -18.89 -6.59 -6.46
CA LEU A 54 -17.73 -7.51 -6.50
C LEU A 54 -16.59 -6.92 -5.65
N LEU A 55 -16.26 -7.59 -4.57
CA LEU A 55 -15.14 -7.27 -3.69
C LEU A 55 -13.90 -8.09 -4.06
N THR A 56 -12.76 -7.43 -4.17
CA THR A 56 -11.47 -8.04 -4.56
C THR A 56 -10.38 -7.73 -3.54
N GLY A 57 -9.38 -8.61 -3.45
CA GLY A 57 -8.27 -8.46 -2.51
C GLY A 57 -7.29 -7.32 -2.84
N SER A 58 -7.29 -6.78 -4.08
CA SER A 58 -6.40 -5.68 -4.46
C SER A 58 -6.97 -4.87 -5.62
N GLY A 59 -6.51 -3.60 -5.75
CA GLY A 59 -6.92 -2.72 -6.85
C GLY A 59 -6.60 -3.29 -8.24
N ARG A 60 -5.47 -4.00 -8.38
CA ARG A 60 -5.08 -4.68 -9.63
C ARG A 60 -6.04 -5.81 -9.98
N MET A 61 -6.44 -6.62 -9.00
CA MET A 61 -7.46 -7.66 -9.19
C MET A 61 -8.80 -7.03 -9.55
N GLY A 62 -9.17 -5.93 -8.90
CA GLY A 62 -10.37 -5.16 -9.22
C GLY A 62 -10.41 -4.64 -10.65
N MET A 63 -9.30 -4.11 -11.16
CA MET A 63 -9.20 -3.67 -12.57
C MET A 63 -9.40 -4.84 -13.55
N ARG A 64 -8.76 -6.00 -13.28
CA ARG A 64 -8.91 -7.20 -14.11
C ARG A 64 -10.35 -7.74 -14.08
N ALA A 65 -10.95 -7.81 -12.90
CA ALA A 65 -12.32 -8.25 -12.73
C ALA A 65 -13.30 -7.33 -13.46
N ARG A 66 -13.12 -6.00 -13.36
CA ARG A 66 -13.93 -5.03 -14.10
C ARG A 66 -13.80 -5.22 -15.61
N SER A 67 -12.58 -5.33 -16.14
CA SER A 67 -12.35 -5.57 -17.56
C SER A 67 -12.97 -6.87 -18.06
N ALA A 68 -12.85 -7.96 -17.28
CA ALA A 68 -13.46 -9.24 -17.61
C ALA A 68 -14.98 -9.16 -17.62
N LEU A 69 -15.57 -8.49 -16.61
CA LEU A 69 -17.00 -8.31 -16.46
C LEU A 69 -17.59 -7.46 -17.59
N THR A 70 -16.98 -6.31 -17.90
CA THR A 70 -17.40 -5.46 -19.02
C THR A 70 -17.33 -6.22 -20.35
N THR A 71 -16.24 -6.96 -20.58
CA THR A 71 -16.10 -7.79 -21.79
C THR A 71 -17.18 -8.88 -21.89
N ALA A 72 -17.49 -9.53 -20.77
CA ALA A 72 -18.49 -10.58 -20.73
C ALA A 72 -19.92 -10.02 -20.95
N LEU A 73 -20.24 -8.87 -20.35
CA LEU A 73 -21.52 -8.17 -20.55
C LEU A 73 -21.69 -7.67 -21.98
N LEU A 74 -20.64 -7.17 -22.60
CA LEU A 74 -20.68 -6.77 -24.01
C LEU A 74 -20.96 -7.95 -24.93
N ARG A 75 -20.34 -9.11 -24.68
CA ARG A 75 -20.56 -10.34 -25.46
C ARG A 75 -21.98 -10.88 -25.30
N SER A 76 -22.56 -10.82 -24.12
CA SER A 76 -23.92 -11.31 -23.87
C SER A 76 -25.01 -10.49 -24.58
N ARG A 77 -24.71 -9.22 -24.95
CA ARG A 77 -25.65 -8.26 -25.58
C ARG A 77 -25.60 -8.20 -27.10
N THR A 78 -24.74 -8.98 -27.76
CA THR A 78 -24.61 -8.93 -29.26
C THR A 78 -25.88 -9.38 -30.01
N ASN A 79 -26.95 -9.82 -29.30
CA ASN A 79 -28.19 -10.31 -29.89
C ASN A 79 -29.39 -9.36 -29.76
N GLY A 80 -29.21 -8.07 -29.44
CA GLY A 80 -30.35 -7.13 -29.33
C GLY A 80 -30.00 -5.68 -29.70
N PRO A 81 -30.96 -4.91 -30.22
CA PRO A 81 -30.75 -3.49 -30.57
C PRO A 81 -30.79 -2.63 -29.31
N CYS A 82 -29.67 -2.38 -28.66
CA CYS A 82 -29.68 -1.43 -27.55
C CYS A 82 -28.37 -0.65 -27.42
N ARG A 83 -28.47 0.65 -27.75
CA ARG A 83 -27.51 1.69 -27.41
C ARG A 83 -27.75 2.28 -26.01
N ALA A 84 -28.32 1.53 -25.09
CA ALA A 84 -28.47 1.99 -23.70
C ALA A 84 -27.10 2.02 -23.02
N ALA A 85 -26.80 3.09 -22.29
CA ALA A 85 -25.63 3.18 -21.45
C ALA A 85 -25.52 1.94 -20.57
N ILE A 86 -24.38 1.25 -20.63
CA ILE A 86 -24.16 0.05 -19.80
C ILE A 86 -23.91 0.55 -18.39
N ARG A 87 -24.84 0.27 -17.48
CA ARG A 87 -24.56 0.37 -16.05
C ARG A 87 -23.62 -0.76 -15.68
N GLU A 88 -22.51 -0.43 -15.06
CA GLU A 88 -21.50 -1.41 -14.66
C GLU A 88 -21.71 -1.84 -13.23
N PRO A 89 -21.51 -3.13 -12.92
CA PRO A 89 -21.42 -3.62 -11.56
C PRO A 89 -20.34 -2.89 -10.75
N VAL A 90 -20.58 -2.76 -9.46
CA VAL A 90 -19.65 -2.06 -8.56
C VAL A 90 -18.50 -3.00 -8.19
N VAL A 91 -17.32 -2.76 -8.76
CA VAL A 91 -16.10 -3.51 -8.43
C VAL A 91 -15.21 -2.66 -7.54
N ARG A 92 -14.92 -3.14 -6.32
CA ARG A 92 -14.11 -2.43 -5.31
C ARG A 92 -13.22 -3.39 -4.54
N THR A 93 -12.17 -2.85 -3.92
CA THR A 93 -11.52 -3.55 -2.79
C THR A 93 -12.36 -3.35 -1.52
N VAL A 94 -12.22 -4.22 -0.52
CA VAL A 94 -12.95 -4.08 0.74
C VAL A 94 -12.68 -2.72 1.39
N HIS A 95 -11.42 -2.27 1.42
CA HIS A 95 -11.05 -0.94 1.94
C HIS A 95 -11.68 0.22 1.15
N SER A 96 -11.70 0.11 -0.19
CA SER A 96 -12.35 1.13 -1.03
C SER A 96 -13.88 1.16 -0.84
N TYR A 97 -14.48 0.01 -0.54
CA TYR A 97 -15.89 -0.07 -0.19
C TYR A 97 -16.15 0.54 1.19
N ALA A 98 -15.35 0.18 2.20
CA ALA A 98 -15.43 0.77 3.54
C ALA A 98 -15.31 2.30 3.51
N TYR A 99 -14.35 2.82 2.75
CA TYR A 99 -14.22 4.28 2.55
C TYR A 99 -15.46 4.91 1.91
N ALA A 100 -16.10 4.23 0.95
CA ALA A 100 -17.36 4.72 0.35
C ALA A 100 -18.52 4.74 1.36
N VAL A 101 -18.58 3.75 2.26
CA VAL A 101 -19.54 3.71 3.38
C VAL A 101 -19.31 4.90 4.32
N LEU A 102 -18.07 5.12 4.74
CA LEU A 102 -17.70 6.24 5.62
C LEU A 102 -18.04 7.61 5.00
N ARG A 103 -17.83 7.78 3.70
CA ARG A 103 -18.24 9.00 3.00
C ARG A 103 -19.76 9.20 3.04
N LYS A 104 -20.55 8.13 2.89
CA LYS A 104 -22.01 8.20 3.00
C LYS A 104 -22.44 8.51 4.44
N ALA A 105 -21.81 7.88 5.44
CA ALA A 105 -22.07 8.17 6.83
C ALA A 105 -21.83 9.64 7.16
N ALA A 106 -20.67 10.18 6.78
CA ALA A 106 -20.34 11.60 6.98
C ALA A 106 -21.33 12.54 6.27
N GLN A 107 -21.72 12.22 5.03
CA GLN A 107 -22.72 13.01 4.29
C GLN A 107 -24.10 13.01 4.97
N ARG A 108 -24.54 11.88 5.55
CA ARG A 108 -25.81 11.78 6.28
C ARG A 108 -25.78 12.54 7.60
N ALA A 109 -24.62 12.49 8.30
CA ALA A 109 -24.42 13.21 9.55
C ALA A 109 -24.14 14.72 9.36
N GLY A 110 -23.81 15.16 8.15
CA GLY A 110 -23.36 16.54 7.90
C GLY A 110 -21.93 16.80 8.35
N ASP A 111 -21.14 15.73 8.55
CA ASP A 111 -19.76 15.78 9.03
C ASP A 111 -18.76 15.98 7.90
N ALA A 112 -17.52 16.35 8.26
CA ALA A 112 -16.42 16.41 7.32
C ALA A 112 -16.06 15.02 6.78
N LEU A 113 -15.76 14.95 5.47
CA LEU A 113 -15.41 13.69 4.83
C LEU A 113 -14.08 13.14 5.38
N PRO A 114 -13.98 11.83 5.65
CA PRO A 114 -12.76 11.23 6.18
C PRO A 114 -11.59 11.37 5.20
N ARG A 115 -10.41 11.68 5.74
CA ARG A 115 -9.15 11.77 5.00
C ARG A 115 -8.34 10.48 5.18
N LEU A 116 -7.72 10.02 4.09
CA LEU A 116 -6.79 8.90 4.19
C LEU A 116 -5.43 9.40 4.66
N LEU A 117 -4.94 8.79 5.74
CA LEU A 117 -3.59 8.99 6.22
C LEU A 117 -2.62 8.15 5.37
N THR A 118 -1.62 8.81 4.79
CA THR A 118 -0.59 8.09 4.06
C THR A 118 0.36 7.35 5.01
N SER A 119 0.98 6.26 4.54
CA SER A 119 1.97 5.54 5.34
C SER A 119 3.16 6.42 5.74
N ALA A 120 3.52 7.40 4.91
CA ALA A 120 4.60 8.34 5.20
C ALA A 120 4.22 9.32 6.32
N GLU A 121 3.01 9.86 6.31
CA GLU A 121 2.49 10.71 7.40
C GLU A 121 2.42 9.93 8.71
N GLN A 122 1.90 8.70 8.66
CA GLN A 122 1.84 7.83 9.83
C GLN A 122 3.23 7.52 10.39
N ASP A 123 4.19 7.18 9.53
CA ASP A 123 5.58 6.95 9.92
C ASP A 123 6.23 8.20 10.54
N ALA A 124 5.93 9.38 10.02
CA ALA A 124 6.46 10.63 10.56
C ALA A 124 5.94 10.88 12.00
N ILE A 125 4.62 10.73 12.21
CA ILE A 125 4.00 10.90 13.53
C ILE A 125 4.53 9.87 14.52
N ILE A 126 4.63 8.60 14.12
CA ILE A 126 5.15 7.53 14.98
C ILE A 126 6.61 7.83 15.38
N ARG A 127 7.45 8.27 14.44
CA ARG A 127 8.86 8.60 14.73
C ARG A 127 8.99 9.80 15.65
N GLU A 128 8.17 10.83 15.48
CA GLU A 128 8.14 12.00 16.37
C GLU A 128 7.80 11.60 17.81
N LEU A 129 6.76 10.79 17.99
CA LEU A 129 6.36 10.30 19.31
C LEU A 129 7.42 9.37 19.94
N LEU A 130 8.07 8.52 19.13
CA LEU A 130 9.15 7.65 19.61
C LEU A 130 10.42 8.44 19.97
N ALA A 131 10.71 9.53 19.28
CA ALA A 131 11.81 10.43 19.61
C ALA A 131 11.57 11.09 20.98
N GLY A 132 10.34 11.59 21.24
CA GLY A 132 9.96 12.08 22.57
C GLY A 132 10.12 11.03 23.67
N ASP A 133 9.66 9.78 23.44
CA ASP A 133 9.87 8.68 24.39
C ASP A 133 11.35 8.39 24.66
N ALA A 134 12.21 8.53 23.65
CA ALA A 134 13.65 8.33 23.80
C ALA A 134 14.32 9.46 24.59
N GLU A 135 13.87 10.71 24.40
CA GLU A 135 14.35 11.89 25.14
C GLU A 135 13.91 11.86 26.61
N ASP A 136 12.64 11.54 26.88
CA ASP A 136 12.07 11.44 28.23
C ASP A 136 12.63 10.23 29.00
N GLY A 137 13.13 9.23 28.32
CA GLY A 137 13.79 8.06 28.90
C GLY A 137 12.90 7.31 29.91
N PRO A 138 13.31 7.19 31.18
CA PRO A 138 12.51 6.52 32.24
C PRO A 138 11.25 7.28 32.63
N ALA A 139 11.17 8.57 32.36
CA ALA A 139 10.02 9.42 32.65
C ALA A 139 8.97 9.41 31.53
N ALA A 140 9.25 8.75 30.41
CA ALA A 140 8.32 8.63 29.30
C ALA A 140 6.99 7.99 29.75
N THR A 141 5.90 8.50 29.20
CA THR A 141 4.55 7.97 29.44
C THR A 141 4.42 6.50 29.01
N THR A 142 5.17 6.11 27.97
CA THR A 142 5.22 4.73 27.47
C THR A 142 6.36 3.96 28.17
N THR A 143 6.01 2.90 28.88
CA THR A 143 6.96 2.05 29.62
C THR A 143 7.64 1.02 28.70
N TRP A 144 8.53 1.48 27.80
CA TRP A 144 9.26 0.58 26.91
C TRP A 144 10.23 -0.34 27.67
N PRO A 145 10.25 -1.66 27.38
CA PRO A 145 11.23 -2.59 27.92
C PRO A 145 12.66 -2.11 27.67
N ALA A 146 13.56 -2.30 28.64
CA ALA A 146 14.93 -1.78 28.58
C ALA A 146 15.69 -2.20 27.31
N HIS A 147 15.48 -3.44 26.83
CA HIS A 147 16.14 -3.96 25.62
C HIS A 147 15.64 -3.32 24.33
N LEU A 148 14.45 -2.67 24.30
CA LEU A 148 13.91 -1.99 23.13
C LEU A 148 14.25 -0.50 23.08
N ARG A 149 14.60 0.12 24.21
CA ARG A 149 14.89 1.57 24.27
C ARG A 149 15.95 2.04 23.26
N PRO A 150 17.07 1.32 23.05
CA PRO A 150 18.06 1.74 22.05
C PRO A 150 17.54 1.71 20.59
N ALA A 151 16.43 1.01 20.33
CA ALA A 151 15.86 0.88 19.00
C ALA A 151 14.77 1.93 18.68
N LEU A 152 14.27 2.70 19.68
CA LEU A 152 13.14 3.63 19.52
C LEU A 152 13.35 4.63 18.39
N THR A 153 14.56 5.16 18.24
CA THR A 153 14.90 6.15 17.21
C THR A 153 15.17 5.56 15.82
N THR A 154 15.11 4.22 15.70
CA THR A 154 15.38 3.56 14.41
C THR A 154 14.14 3.52 13.51
N ALA A 155 14.33 3.74 12.21
CA ALA A 155 13.25 3.63 11.23
C ALA A 155 12.65 2.21 11.17
N GLY A 156 13.46 1.17 11.48
CA GLY A 156 13.01 -0.22 11.56
C GLY A 156 11.99 -0.43 12.66
N PHE A 157 12.25 0.09 13.86
CA PHE A 157 11.34 -0.03 14.99
C PHE A 157 10.02 0.69 14.74
N ALA A 158 10.06 1.92 14.20
CA ALA A 158 8.86 2.65 13.83
C ALA A 158 8.00 1.88 12.82
N THR A 159 8.63 1.25 11.83
CA THR A 159 7.94 0.40 10.84
C THR A 159 7.28 -0.83 11.48
N GLU A 160 7.99 -1.53 12.39
CA GLU A 160 7.43 -2.69 13.09
C GLU A 160 6.27 -2.28 14.02
N LEU A 161 6.41 -1.17 14.73
CA LEU A 161 5.34 -0.64 15.57
C LEU A 161 4.11 -0.26 14.74
N ARG A 162 4.28 0.47 13.63
CA ARG A 162 3.19 0.76 12.70
C ARG A 162 2.50 -0.52 12.20
N ASN A 163 3.28 -1.55 11.85
CA ASN A 163 2.73 -2.83 11.41
C ASN A 163 1.95 -3.52 12.53
N LEU A 164 2.42 -3.44 13.77
CA LEU A 164 1.69 -3.99 14.92
C LEU A 164 0.35 -3.26 15.14
N LEU A 165 0.35 -1.93 15.12
CA LEU A 165 -0.87 -1.12 15.25
C LEU A 165 -1.87 -1.43 14.12
N ALA A 166 -1.38 -1.55 12.89
CA ALA A 166 -2.23 -1.98 11.77
C ALA A 166 -2.84 -3.39 12.01
N ARG A 167 -2.06 -4.34 12.56
CA ARG A 167 -2.58 -5.69 12.93
C ARG A 167 -3.64 -5.62 14.02
N CYS A 168 -3.51 -4.70 14.98
CA CYS A 168 -4.53 -4.48 15.99
C CYS A 168 -5.83 -3.95 15.36
N ALA A 169 -5.74 -2.91 14.54
CA ALA A 169 -6.89 -2.35 13.84
C ALA A 169 -7.61 -3.39 12.95
N GLU A 170 -6.87 -4.19 12.16
CA GLU A 170 -7.41 -5.26 11.32
C GLU A 170 -8.10 -6.39 12.11
N ARG A 171 -7.73 -6.55 13.40
CA ARG A 171 -8.39 -7.50 14.32
C ARG A 171 -9.48 -6.87 15.17
N GLY A 172 -9.62 -5.56 15.13
CA GLY A 172 -10.54 -4.82 15.99
C GLY A 172 -10.11 -4.81 17.44
N LEU A 173 -8.80 -4.87 17.71
CA LEU A 173 -8.24 -4.74 19.05
C LEU A 173 -7.97 -3.27 19.34
N ASP A 174 -8.58 -2.76 20.39
CA ASP A 174 -8.30 -1.42 20.90
C ASP A 174 -6.97 -1.37 21.68
N PRO A 175 -6.43 -0.18 21.96
CA PRO A 175 -5.18 -0.03 22.71
C PRO A 175 -5.19 -0.66 24.12
N LEU A 176 -6.33 -0.66 24.80
CA LEU A 176 -6.46 -1.25 26.14
C LEU A 176 -6.50 -2.78 26.07
N GLU A 177 -7.19 -3.33 25.07
CA GLU A 177 -7.22 -4.76 24.81
C GLU A 177 -5.83 -5.30 24.47
N LEU A 178 -5.04 -4.54 23.69
CA LEU A 178 -3.64 -4.88 23.40
C LEU A 178 -2.80 -4.94 24.69
N GLN A 179 -2.96 -3.96 25.58
CA GLN A 179 -2.29 -3.95 26.90
C GLN A 179 -2.70 -5.16 27.73
N GLN A 180 -4.00 -5.47 27.81
CA GLN A 180 -4.52 -6.62 28.53
C GLN A 180 -4.00 -7.94 27.96
N LEU A 181 -3.94 -8.05 26.63
CA LEU A 181 -3.37 -9.21 25.94
C LEU A 181 -1.88 -9.36 26.28
N GLY A 182 -1.14 -8.24 26.31
CA GLY A 182 0.26 -8.19 26.73
C GLY A 182 0.46 -8.70 28.15
N ARG A 183 -0.37 -8.26 29.12
CA ARG A 183 -0.35 -8.75 30.51
C ARG A 183 -0.63 -10.26 30.59
N ARG A 184 -1.70 -10.73 29.90
CA ARG A 184 -2.09 -12.15 29.90
C ARG A 184 -1.03 -13.06 29.27
N ARG A 185 -0.28 -12.57 28.29
CA ARG A 185 0.73 -13.33 27.54
C ARG A 185 2.16 -13.12 28.04
N GLY A 186 2.37 -12.31 29.07
CA GLY A 186 3.71 -11.97 29.57
C GLY A 186 4.56 -11.23 28.53
N ARG A 187 3.94 -10.37 27.69
CA ARG A 187 4.60 -9.62 26.61
C ARG A 187 4.62 -8.13 26.94
N PRO A 188 5.64 -7.67 27.68
CA PRO A 188 5.73 -6.26 28.10
C PRO A 188 5.81 -5.30 26.90
N GLU A 189 6.36 -5.73 25.76
CA GLU A 189 6.38 -4.97 24.52
C GLU A 189 4.98 -4.67 23.97
N TRP A 190 4.00 -5.55 24.17
CA TRP A 190 2.61 -5.30 23.77
C TRP A 190 1.90 -4.34 24.72
N ILE A 191 2.27 -4.36 26.00
CA ILE A 191 1.76 -3.38 26.97
C ILE A 191 2.23 -1.98 26.57
N ALA A 192 3.53 -1.82 26.32
CA ALA A 192 4.11 -0.56 25.87
C ALA A 192 3.52 -0.10 24.53
N ALA A 193 3.37 -1.00 23.56
CA ALA A 193 2.75 -0.68 22.27
C ALA A 193 1.29 -0.22 22.43
N GLY A 194 0.52 -0.79 23.36
CA GLY A 194 -0.85 -0.35 23.66
C GLY A 194 -0.89 1.02 24.34
N GLN A 195 0.04 1.32 25.24
CA GLN A 195 0.19 2.66 25.82
C GLN A 195 0.54 3.70 24.74
N PHE A 196 1.48 3.35 23.87
CA PHE A 196 1.85 4.17 22.72
C PHE A 196 0.67 4.42 21.80
N ALA A 197 -0.11 3.37 21.46
CA ALA A 197 -1.30 3.48 20.61
C ALA A 197 -2.31 4.46 21.18
N GLN A 198 -2.58 4.41 22.47
CA GLN A 198 -3.47 5.34 23.16
C GLN A 198 -3.02 6.81 23.02
N ARG A 199 -1.72 7.06 23.20
CA ARG A 199 -1.13 8.38 23.00
C ARG A 199 -1.17 8.82 21.53
N TYR A 200 -0.90 7.90 20.62
CA TYR A 200 -0.99 8.15 19.19
C TYR A 200 -2.41 8.60 18.79
N GLU A 201 -3.45 7.91 19.24
CA GLU A 201 -4.84 8.28 19.00
C GLU A 201 -5.18 9.66 19.59
N GLN A 202 -4.73 9.94 20.82
CA GLN A 202 -4.91 11.27 21.43
C GLN A 202 -4.26 12.38 20.62
N VAL A 203 -3.02 12.17 20.14
CA VAL A 203 -2.31 13.15 19.29
C VAL A 203 -3.02 13.33 17.95
N MET A 204 -3.55 12.26 17.37
CA MET A 204 -4.32 12.35 16.13
C MET A 204 -5.60 13.16 16.30
N LEU A 205 -6.32 12.98 17.40
CA LEU A 205 -7.50 13.77 17.75
C LEU A 205 -7.15 15.26 17.96
N LEU A 206 -6.07 15.55 18.70
CA LEU A 206 -5.60 16.92 18.94
C LEU A 206 -5.17 17.62 17.64
N ARG A 207 -4.43 16.93 16.77
CA ARG A 207 -4.04 17.47 15.47
C ARG A 207 -5.24 17.79 14.57
N GLY A 208 -6.29 16.97 14.66
CA GLY A 208 -7.57 17.25 13.99
C GLY A 208 -8.27 18.48 14.56
N ALA A 209 -8.15 18.73 15.87
CA ALA A 209 -8.82 19.86 16.53
C ALA A 209 -8.08 21.20 16.37
N VAL A 210 -6.74 21.20 16.33
CA VAL A 210 -5.89 22.40 16.28
C VAL A 210 -5.80 22.99 14.86
N GLY A 211 -6.13 22.22 13.85
CA GLY A 211 -6.07 22.64 12.45
C GLY A 211 -7.18 23.60 12.02
N LEU A 212 -7.73 24.42 12.91
CA LEU A 212 -8.85 25.37 12.64
C LEU A 212 -8.57 26.41 11.53
N ALA A 213 -7.32 26.55 11.10
CA ALA A 213 -6.94 27.47 10.00
C ALA A 213 -7.01 26.85 8.60
N ALA A 214 -7.17 25.51 8.49
CA ALA A 214 -7.31 24.83 7.20
C ALA A 214 -8.58 23.96 7.21
N PRO A 215 -9.50 24.14 6.24
CA PRO A 215 -10.77 23.39 6.18
C PRO A 215 -10.59 21.86 6.15
N GLN A 216 -9.40 21.38 5.81
CA GLN A 216 -9.07 19.93 5.74
C GLN A 216 -8.63 19.33 7.09
N ALA A 217 -8.37 20.16 8.10
CA ALA A 217 -7.83 19.70 9.39
C ALA A 217 -8.91 19.12 10.33
N THR A 218 -10.19 19.43 10.10
CA THR A 218 -11.31 18.89 10.87
C THR A 218 -11.77 17.51 10.38
N ALA A 219 -11.25 17.04 9.26
CA ALA A 219 -11.62 15.72 8.72
C ALA A 219 -10.93 14.59 9.51
N PRO A 220 -11.66 13.55 9.94
CA PRO A 220 -11.06 12.37 10.57
C PRO A 220 -10.00 11.76 9.64
N ALA A 221 -8.77 11.62 10.13
CA ALA A 221 -7.69 11.02 9.38
C ALA A 221 -7.57 9.55 9.76
N LEU A 222 -7.79 8.65 8.82
CA LEU A 222 -7.78 7.20 9.02
C LEU A 222 -6.69 6.55 8.18
N SER A 223 -5.94 5.64 8.77
CA SER A 223 -5.06 4.74 8.03
C SER A 223 -5.87 3.69 7.25
N ALA A 224 -5.24 3.04 6.28
CA ALA A 224 -5.91 2.00 5.50
C ALA A 224 -6.42 0.83 6.38
N ALA A 225 -5.71 0.50 7.47
CA ALA A 225 -6.08 -0.58 8.38
C ALA A 225 -7.32 -0.24 9.23
N GLU A 226 -7.54 1.04 9.52
CA GLU A 226 -8.66 1.51 10.35
C GLU A 226 -9.97 1.65 9.58
N LEU A 227 -9.91 1.77 8.24
CA LEU A 227 -11.09 2.04 7.40
C LEU A 227 -12.23 1.05 7.60
N VAL A 228 -11.91 -0.23 7.72
CA VAL A 228 -12.94 -1.28 7.81
C VAL A 228 -13.57 -1.28 9.18
N GLY A 229 -12.77 -1.10 10.24
CA GLY A 229 -13.25 -0.94 11.62
C GLY A 229 -14.20 0.25 11.74
N ALA A 230 -13.78 1.42 11.24
CA ALA A 230 -14.59 2.63 11.24
C ALA A 230 -15.91 2.48 10.44
N ALA A 231 -15.88 1.73 9.32
CA ALA A 231 -17.11 1.46 8.56
C ALA A 231 -18.08 0.53 9.33
N LEU A 232 -17.56 -0.43 10.08
CA LEU A 232 -18.36 -1.28 10.97
C LEU A 232 -18.98 -0.48 12.12
N GLU A 233 -18.23 0.44 12.70
CA GLU A 233 -18.74 1.39 13.70
C GLU A 233 -19.82 2.29 13.14
N ALA A 234 -19.62 2.86 11.94
CA ALA A 234 -20.63 3.67 11.27
C ALA A 234 -21.94 2.90 11.05
N PHE A 235 -21.87 1.62 10.71
CA PHE A 235 -23.05 0.76 10.61
C PHE A 235 -23.70 0.43 11.97
N ALA A 236 -22.91 0.42 13.04
CA ALA A 236 -23.43 0.20 14.39
C ALA A 236 -24.14 1.46 14.92
N VAL A 237 -23.62 2.65 14.59
CA VAL A 237 -24.18 3.94 14.99
C VAL A 237 -25.42 4.31 14.15
N ASP A 238 -25.38 4.00 12.83
CA ASP A 238 -26.50 4.27 11.90
C ASP A 238 -27.02 2.95 11.29
N PRO A 239 -27.96 2.24 11.95
CA PRO A 239 -28.56 1.03 11.41
C PRO A 239 -29.33 1.23 10.09
N GLU A 240 -29.84 2.44 9.82
CA GLU A 240 -30.52 2.76 8.57
C GLU A 240 -29.53 2.79 7.40
N LEU A 241 -28.30 3.26 7.62
CA LEU A 241 -27.23 3.20 6.63
C LEU A 241 -26.92 1.74 6.25
N LEU A 242 -26.85 0.85 7.24
CA LEU A 242 -26.68 -0.59 6.99
C LEU A 242 -27.86 -1.18 6.22
N ALA A 243 -29.09 -0.85 6.61
CA ALA A 243 -30.29 -1.31 5.93
C ALA A 243 -30.33 -0.83 4.46
N ALA A 244 -29.98 0.44 4.22
CA ALA A 244 -29.90 1.00 2.87
C ALA A 244 -28.81 0.32 2.02
N GLU A 245 -27.63 0.01 2.58
CA GLU A 245 -26.58 -0.71 1.86
C GLU A 245 -26.99 -2.16 1.56
N ARG A 246 -27.66 -2.85 2.48
CA ARG A 246 -28.20 -4.20 2.26
C ARG A 246 -29.29 -4.21 1.18
N ALA A 247 -30.16 -3.23 1.17
CA ALA A 247 -31.20 -3.08 0.14
C ALA A 247 -30.59 -2.81 -1.24
N ARG A 248 -29.48 -2.03 -1.28
CA ARG A 248 -28.76 -1.71 -2.52
C ARG A 248 -28.01 -2.90 -3.07
N VAL A 249 -27.31 -3.66 -2.22
CA VAL A 249 -26.47 -4.78 -2.64
C VAL A 249 -27.28 -6.07 -2.62
N ARG A 250 -27.87 -6.42 -3.76
CA ARG A 250 -28.65 -7.67 -3.89
C ARG A 250 -27.75 -8.88 -4.15
N THR A 251 -26.66 -8.69 -4.89
CA THR A 251 -25.69 -9.75 -5.18
C THR A 251 -24.30 -9.34 -4.70
N LEU A 252 -23.76 -10.07 -3.75
CA LEU A 252 -22.41 -9.88 -3.22
C LEU A 252 -21.48 -10.98 -3.75
N LEU A 253 -20.40 -10.57 -4.39
CA LEU A 253 -19.36 -11.46 -4.90
C LEU A 253 -18.05 -11.11 -4.21
N VAL A 254 -17.34 -12.10 -3.66
CA VAL A 254 -16.06 -11.89 -2.95
C VAL A 254 -15.01 -12.78 -3.57
N ASP A 255 -13.96 -12.19 -4.12
CA ASP A 255 -12.84 -12.92 -4.70
C ASP A 255 -11.63 -12.91 -3.75
N ASP A 256 -10.89 -14.02 -3.70
CA ASP A 256 -9.71 -14.21 -2.84
C ASP A 256 -9.99 -13.97 -1.34
N ALA A 257 -11.11 -14.49 -0.83
CA ALA A 257 -11.55 -14.32 0.56
C ALA A 257 -10.52 -14.76 1.61
N GLN A 258 -9.57 -15.64 1.26
CA GLN A 258 -8.46 -16.06 2.13
C GLN A 258 -7.47 -14.94 2.45
N GLN A 259 -7.53 -13.82 1.72
CA GLN A 259 -6.64 -12.67 1.93
C GLN A 259 -7.24 -11.61 2.87
N LEU A 260 -8.50 -11.77 3.25
CA LEU A 260 -9.21 -10.80 4.10
C LEU A 260 -8.77 -10.93 5.56
N ASP A 261 -8.64 -9.79 6.20
CA ASP A 261 -8.44 -9.69 7.65
C ASP A 261 -9.77 -9.91 8.40
N PRO A 262 -9.74 -10.11 9.73
CA PRO A 262 -10.95 -10.39 10.52
C PRO A 262 -12.03 -9.31 10.45
N GLN A 263 -11.66 -8.02 10.41
CA GLN A 263 -12.64 -6.94 10.28
C GLN A 263 -13.28 -6.93 8.89
N ALA A 264 -12.47 -7.14 7.84
CA ALA A 264 -12.98 -7.29 6.48
C ALA A 264 -13.92 -8.50 6.35
N ALA A 265 -13.57 -9.62 6.99
CA ALA A 265 -14.42 -10.79 7.04
C ALA A 265 -15.75 -10.51 7.76
N ARG A 266 -15.72 -9.74 8.87
CA ARG A 266 -16.91 -9.29 9.60
C ARG A 266 -17.80 -8.39 8.74
N LEU A 267 -17.21 -7.44 8.01
CA LEU A 267 -17.94 -6.58 7.08
C LEU A 267 -18.65 -7.39 5.98
N VAL A 268 -17.94 -8.35 5.38
CA VAL A 268 -18.50 -9.25 4.36
C VAL A 268 -19.68 -10.06 4.92
N ARG A 269 -19.54 -10.66 6.12
CA ARG A 269 -20.65 -11.39 6.75
C ARG A 269 -21.85 -10.51 7.04
N MET A 270 -21.61 -9.29 7.52
CA MET A 270 -22.67 -8.31 7.83
C MET A 270 -23.47 -7.94 6.57
N LEU A 271 -22.79 -7.76 5.44
CA LEU A 271 -23.45 -7.51 4.15
C LEU A 271 -24.16 -8.76 3.63
N ALA A 272 -23.50 -9.92 3.64
CA ALA A 272 -24.03 -11.17 3.13
C ALA A 272 -25.34 -11.59 3.80
N ALA A 273 -25.51 -11.26 5.08
CA ALA A 273 -26.74 -11.55 5.83
C ALA A 273 -27.99 -10.84 5.31
N GLY A 274 -27.82 -9.77 4.50
CA GLY A 274 -28.93 -9.00 3.93
C GLY A 274 -29.04 -9.07 2.41
N THR A 275 -28.12 -9.76 1.72
CA THR A 275 -28.13 -9.91 0.26
C THR A 275 -28.97 -11.12 -0.17
N GLU A 276 -29.50 -11.06 -1.39
CA GLU A 276 -30.23 -12.20 -1.97
C GLU A 276 -29.29 -13.36 -2.28
N LEU A 277 -28.08 -13.03 -2.75
CA LEU A 277 -27.03 -14.00 -3.06
C LEU A 277 -25.67 -13.47 -2.62
N ALA A 278 -24.87 -14.30 -1.94
CA ALA A 278 -23.48 -14.02 -1.64
C ALA A 278 -22.59 -15.18 -2.10
N LEU A 279 -21.76 -14.99 -3.12
CA LEU A 279 -20.76 -15.96 -3.54
C LEU A 279 -19.39 -15.55 -2.96
N ILE A 280 -18.83 -16.39 -2.10
CA ILE A 280 -17.55 -16.14 -1.42
C ILE A 280 -16.54 -17.15 -1.95
N ALA A 281 -15.63 -16.68 -2.81
CA ALA A 281 -14.63 -17.52 -3.46
C ALA A 281 -13.27 -17.41 -2.81
N GLY A 282 -12.59 -18.54 -2.64
CA GLY A 282 -11.25 -18.56 -2.08
C GLY A 282 -10.56 -19.92 -2.09
N ASP A 283 -9.31 -19.89 -1.61
CA ASP A 283 -8.50 -21.08 -1.34
C ASP A 283 -7.66 -20.84 -0.08
N PRO A 284 -8.00 -21.47 1.04
CA PRO A 284 -7.25 -21.33 2.28
C PRO A 284 -5.75 -21.66 2.15
N ASN A 285 -5.37 -22.48 1.15
CA ASN A 285 -3.98 -22.87 0.91
C ASN A 285 -3.18 -21.80 0.14
N GLN A 286 -3.83 -20.77 -0.38
CA GLN A 286 -3.22 -19.64 -1.11
C GLN A 286 -3.20 -18.34 -0.28
N ALA A 287 -3.32 -18.41 1.03
CA ALA A 287 -3.21 -17.24 1.91
C ALA A 287 -1.76 -16.77 1.99
N VAL A 288 -1.42 -15.71 1.25
CA VAL A 288 -0.06 -15.14 1.20
C VAL A 288 0.07 -13.82 1.97
N PHE A 289 -1.04 -13.24 2.43
CA PHE A 289 -1.06 -11.96 3.16
C PHE A 289 -1.26 -12.12 4.68
N GLY A 290 -0.90 -13.28 5.25
CA GLY A 290 -0.93 -13.47 6.70
C GLY A 290 -0.11 -12.40 7.46
N PHE A 291 1.01 -11.94 6.88
CA PHE A 291 1.81 -10.84 7.42
C PHE A 291 1.09 -9.46 7.34
N ARG A 292 0.01 -9.36 6.58
CA ARG A 292 -0.90 -8.20 6.49
C ARG A 292 -2.26 -8.46 7.10
N GLY A 293 -2.35 -9.37 8.07
CA GLY A 293 -3.58 -9.68 8.79
C GLY A 293 -4.55 -10.63 8.10
N GLY A 294 -4.27 -11.08 6.88
CA GLY A 294 -5.12 -12.05 6.19
C GLY A 294 -5.31 -13.32 7.01
N GLU A 295 -6.56 -13.74 7.19
CA GLU A 295 -6.92 -14.93 7.95
C GLU A 295 -7.72 -15.91 7.07
N PRO A 296 -7.07 -16.98 6.59
CA PRO A 296 -7.67 -17.88 5.61
C PRO A 296 -8.89 -18.63 6.15
N THR A 297 -8.97 -18.84 7.45
CA THR A 297 -10.07 -19.56 8.11
C THR A 297 -11.28 -18.67 8.43
N GLY A 298 -11.13 -17.34 8.32
CA GLY A 298 -12.18 -16.40 8.75
C GLY A 298 -13.51 -16.54 8.01
N LEU A 299 -13.49 -16.62 6.68
CA LEU A 299 -14.70 -16.74 5.84
C LEU A 299 -14.83 -18.11 5.17
N LEU A 300 -13.72 -18.85 5.05
CA LEU A 300 -13.65 -20.09 4.28
C LEU A 300 -13.57 -21.34 5.16
N ALA A 301 -13.71 -21.20 6.49
CA ALA A 301 -13.78 -22.35 7.37
C ALA A 301 -15.13 -23.06 7.21
N ASP A 302 -15.08 -24.38 7.16
CA ASP A 302 -16.25 -25.25 7.30
C ASP A 302 -16.74 -25.31 8.78
N ASP A 303 -16.38 -24.31 9.60
CA ASP A 303 -16.84 -24.28 10.99
C ASP A 303 -18.36 -24.20 10.99
N PRO A 304 -19.03 -25.06 11.77
CA PRO A 304 -20.46 -24.97 11.89
C PRO A 304 -20.85 -23.57 12.35
N PRO A 305 -21.89 -22.97 11.76
CA PRO A 305 -22.37 -21.66 12.18
C PRO A 305 -22.65 -21.69 13.70
N PRO A 306 -22.48 -20.56 14.40
CA PRO A 306 -22.74 -20.54 15.84
C PRO A 306 -24.11 -21.14 16.14
N ALA A 307 -24.15 -22.02 17.12
CA ALA A 307 -25.22 -22.89 17.57
C ALA A 307 -26.58 -22.73 16.85
N GLY A 308 -26.88 -23.63 15.90
CA GLY A 308 -28.21 -23.79 15.29
C GLY A 308 -28.37 -23.33 13.83
N GLY A 309 -27.31 -22.80 13.18
CA GLY A 309 -27.36 -22.45 11.76
C GLY A 309 -27.11 -23.65 10.84
N ALA A 310 -27.78 -23.68 9.67
CA ALA A 310 -27.48 -24.67 8.65
C ALA A 310 -26.05 -24.41 8.05
N PRO A 311 -25.30 -25.47 7.67
CA PRO A 311 -24.00 -25.31 7.03
C PRO A 311 -24.15 -24.51 5.73
N ILE A 312 -23.19 -23.58 5.47
CA ILE A 312 -23.19 -22.83 4.24
C ILE A 312 -22.90 -23.78 3.07
N PRO A 313 -23.73 -23.81 2.02
CA PRO A 313 -23.46 -24.61 0.85
C PRO A 313 -22.11 -24.31 0.24
N SER A 314 -21.35 -25.31 -0.14
CA SER A 314 -20.04 -25.13 -0.77
C SER A 314 -19.96 -25.84 -2.11
N VAL A 315 -19.32 -25.17 -3.07
CA VAL A 315 -18.98 -25.70 -4.40
C VAL A 315 -17.47 -25.84 -4.47
N THR A 316 -16.97 -27.02 -4.78
CA THR A 316 -15.55 -27.31 -4.86
C THR A 316 -15.10 -27.45 -6.31
N LEU A 317 -14.18 -26.57 -6.74
CA LEU A 317 -13.59 -26.60 -8.08
C LEU A 317 -12.26 -27.37 -8.03
N THR A 318 -12.19 -28.51 -8.73
CA THR A 318 -11.01 -29.41 -8.71
C THR A 318 -10.20 -29.36 -9.99
N VAL A 319 -10.75 -28.85 -11.09
CA VAL A 319 -10.10 -28.83 -12.40
C VAL A 319 -9.37 -27.50 -12.62
N SER A 320 -8.06 -27.53 -12.77
CA SER A 320 -7.23 -26.36 -13.05
C SER A 320 -7.08 -26.14 -14.55
N HIS A 321 -7.61 -25.04 -15.04
CA HIS A 321 -7.49 -24.60 -16.45
C HIS A 321 -6.20 -23.82 -16.72
N ARG A 322 -5.35 -23.65 -15.72
CA ARG A 322 -4.08 -22.90 -15.82
C ARG A 322 -2.87 -23.82 -15.72
N CYS A 323 -2.90 -24.77 -14.81
CA CYS A 323 -1.73 -25.59 -14.50
C CYS A 323 -1.66 -26.80 -15.44
N ALA A 324 -0.49 -27.01 -16.05
CA ALA A 324 -0.18 -28.28 -16.70
C ALA A 324 -0.25 -29.44 -15.69
N PRO A 325 -0.52 -30.67 -16.11
CA PRO A 325 -0.68 -31.82 -15.24
C PRO A 325 0.47 -32.05 -14.24
N ALA A 326 1.74 -31.88 -14.66
CA ALA A 326 2.88 -32.03 -13.76
C ALA A 326 2.92 -30.93 -12.69
N VAL A 327 2.56 -29.68 -13.05
CA VAL A 327 2.47 -28.57 -12.11
C VAL A 327 1.33 -28.77 -11.13
N ALA A 328 0.16 -29.22 -11.59
CA ALA A 328 -1.00 -29.52 -10.74
C ALA A 328 -0.68 -30.62 -9.70
N ARG A 329 0.03 -31.68 -10.13
CA ARG A 329 0.51 -32.73 -9.20
C ARG A 329 1.48 -32.18 -8.15
N ALA A 330 2.42 -31.32 -8.54
CA ALA A 330 3.37 -30.71 -7.60
C ALA A 330 2.64 -29.81 -6.59
N VAL A 331 1.71 -28.97 -7.05
CA VAL A 331 0.87 -28.12 -6.19
C VAL A 331 0.06 -28.95 -5.21
N THR A 332 -0.60 -30.02 -5.68
CA THR A 332 -1.33 -30.96 -4.83
C THR A 332 -0.43 -31.60 -3.77
N GLY A 333 0.80 -32.02 -4.17
CA GLY A 333 1.79 -32.60 -3.27
C GLY A 333 2.22 -31.65 -2.15
N ILE A 334 2.38 -30.35 -2.46
CA ILE A 334 2.69 -29.30 -1.48
C ILE A 334 1.47 -29.02 -0.60
N ALA A 335 0.29 -28.83 -1.19
CA ALA A 335 -0.94 -28.51 -0.47
C ALA A 335 -1.30 -29.56 0.59
N ARG A 336 -1.07 -30.85 0.32
CA ARG A 336 -1.29 -31.94 1.28
C ARG A 336 -0.40 -31.86 2.53
N ARG A 337 0.73 -31.16 2.46
CA ARG A 337 1.68 -30.97 3.59
C ARG A 337 1.38 -29.74 4.42
N LEU A 338 0.48 -28.89 3.97
CA LEU A 338 0.06 -27.71 4.74
C LEU A 338 -0.79 -28.17 5.95
N PRO A 339 -0.71 -27.43 7.07
CA PRO A 339 -1.48 -27.77 8.28
C PRO A 339 -2.98 -27.61 8.03
N GLY A 340 -3.78 -28.21 8.91
CA GLY A 340 -5.24 -28.17 8.87
C GLY A 340 -5.85 -29.06 7.78
N ARG A 341 -7.16 -29.08 7.75
CA ARG A 341 -7.95 -29.71 6.68
C ARG A 341 -8.50 -28.61 5.78
N SER A 342 -8.46 -28.81 4.47
CA SER A 342 -9.07 -27.91 3.50
C SER A 342 -9.55 -28.71 2.29
N VAL A 343 -10.74 -28.39 1.86
CA VAL A 343 -11.32 -28.89 0.59
C VAL A 343 -10.55 -28.24 -0.56
N GLY A 344 -10.48 -28.87 -1.72
CA GLY A 344 -9.83 -28.31 -2.92
C GLY A 344 -8.28 -28.41 -2.94
N ARG A 345 -7.64 -29.15 -2.02
CA ARG A 345 -6.19 -29.42 -2.08
C ARG A 345 -5.77 -30.27 -3.27
N ARG A 346 -6.69 -31.09 -3.79
CA ARG A 346 -6.45 -31.87 -4.99
C ARG A 346 -6.93 -31.09 -6.20
N ILE A 347 -6.03 -30.84 -7.14
CA ILE A 347 -6.34 -30.23 -8.43
C ILE A 347 -5.84 -31.11 -9.57
N GLU A 348 -6.57 -31.10 -10.66
CA GLU A 348 -6.25 -31.81 -11.90
C GLU A 348 -5.98 -30.78 -12.99
N GLY A 349 -4.83 -30.85 -13.64
CA GLY A 349 -4.49 -29.95 -14.74
C GLY A 349 -5.06 -30.44 -16.07
N THR A 350 -5.60 -29.52 -16.86
CA THR A 350 -6.25 -29.85 -18.17
C THR A 350 -5.39 -29.55 -19.38
N GLY A 351 -4.14 -29.07 -19.22
CA GLY A 351 -3.27 -28.78 -20.35
C GLY A 351 -2.98 -30.01 -21.21
N THR A 352 -2.93 -29.84 -22.52
CA THR A 352 -2.50 -30.89 -23.48
C THR A 352 -1.05 -31.25 -23.30
N GLU A 353 -0.21 -30.30 -22.85
CA GLU A 353 1.20 -30.54 -22.52
C GLU A 353 1.32 -30.98 -21.06
N VAL A 354 2.13 -32.01 -20.83
CA VAL A 354 2.34 -32.55 -19.48
C VAL A 354 2.99 -31.52 -18.54
N GLY A 355 3.80 -30.62 -19.09
CA GLY A 355 4.61 -29.66 -18.33
C GLY A 355 5.74 -30.32 -17.56
N SER A 356 6.54 -29.53 -16.85
CA SER A 356 7.63 -30.04 -16.01
C SER A 356 7.78 -29.23 -14.73
N VAL A 357 8.29 -29.88 -13.69
CA VAL A 357 8.68 -29.23 -12.42
C VAL A 357 10.06 -29.72 -12.05
N THR A 358 11.03 -28.83 -11.95
CA THR A 358 12.42 -29.12 -11.63
C THR A 358 12.82 -28.39 -10.35
N VAL A 359 13.45 -29.08 -9.42
CA VAL A 359 14.04 -28.51 -8.20
C VAL A 359 15.55 -28.46 -8.37
N ARG A 360 16.15 -27.31 -8.17
CA ARG A 360 17.59 -27.10 -8.24
C ARG A 360 18.10 -26.46 -6.95
N LEU A 361 19.28 -26.86 -6.53
CA LEU A 361 19.97 -26.30 -5.38
C LEU A 361 21.18 -25.50 -5.87
N ALA A 362 21.38 -24.33 -5.29
CA ALA A 362 22.52 -23.47 -5.58
C ALA A 362 23.41 -23.32 -4.34
N GLY A 363 24.72 -23.31 -4.51
CA GLY A 363 25.69 -23.15 -3.41
C GLY A 363 25.80 -21.72 -2.87
N SER A 364 25.27 -20.72 -3.60
CA SER A 364 25.28 -19.31 -3.20
C SER A 364 24.17 -18.53 -3.88
N ALA A 365 23.85 -17.34 -3.36
CA ALA A 365 22.87 -16.43 -3.97
C ALA A 365 23.31 -15.96 -5.38
N HIS A 366 24.60 -15.86 -5.63
CA HIS A 366 25.13 -15.52 -6.95
C HIS A 366 24.91 -16.68 -7.94
N ALA A 367 25.21 -17.91 -7.53
CA ALA A 367 24.95 -19.11 -8.33
C ALA A 367 23.45 -19.29 -8.59
N GLU A 368 22.59 -19.02 -7.59
CA GLU A 368 21.12 -19.01 -7.75
C GLU A 368 20.69 -18.04 -8.85
N ALA A 369 21.17 -16.78 -8.81
CA ALA A 369 20.83 -15.77 -9.81
C ALA A 369 21.32 -16.17 -11.22
N ALA A 370 22.53 -16.74 -11.33
CA ALA A 370 23.07 -17.23 -12.59
C ALA A 370 22.26 -18.40 -13.16
N MET A 371 21.85 -19.36 -12.32
CA MET A 371 20.98 -20.48 -12.72
C MET A 371 19.60 -20.01 -13.19
N ILE A 372 19.02 -19.02 -12.51
CA ILE A 372 17.74 -18.41 -12.93
C ILE A 372 17.89 -17.72 -14.28
N ALA A 373 18.94 -16.91 -14.45
CA ALA A 373 19.21 -16.22 -15.72
C ALA A 373 19.41 -17.21 -16.87
N ASP A 374 20.18 -18.29 -16.67
CA ASP A 374 20.39 -19.33 -17.67
C ASP A 374 19.06 -20.02 -18.05
N ALA A 375 18.24 -20.39 -17.06
CA ALA A 375 16.95 -21.02 -17.32
C ALA A 375 16.01 -20.10 -18.13
N LEU A 376 15.93 -18.81 -17.79
CA LEU A 376 15.10 -17.84 -18.53
C LEU A 376 15.61 -17.63 -19.95
N ARG A 377 16.93 -17.52 -20.12
CA ARG A 377 17.53 -17.35 -21.47
C ARG A 377 17.32 -18.57 -22.34
N ARG A 378 17.46 -19.80 -21.78
CA ARG A 378 17.18 -21.03 -22.52
C ARG A 378 15.73 -21.10 -22.96
N ALA A 379 14.80 -20.84 -22.06
CA ALA A 379 13.38 -20.82 -22.40
C ALA A 379 13.06 -19.79 -23.51
N HIS A 380 13.73 -18.62 -23.50
CA HIS A 380 13.55 -17.63 -24.55
C HIS A 380 14.20 -18.02 -25.88
N LEU A 381 15.48 -18.41 -25.83
CA LEU A 381 16.29 -18.61 -27.05
C LEU A 381 16.05 -19.95 -27.71
N ILE A 382 15.78 -21.00 -26.93
CA ILE A 382 15.64 -22.39 -27.41
C ILE A 382 14.15 -22.72 -27.58
N ASP A 383 13.33 -22.44 -26.53
CA ASP A 383 11.91 -22.82 -26.53
C ASP A 383 11.01 -21.72 -27.10
N GLY A 384 11.57 -20.56 -27.49
CA GLY A 384 10.82 -19.45 -28.11
C GLY A 384 9.82 -18.75 -27.18
N VAL A 385 9.92 -18.96 -25.86
CA VAL A 385 8.98 -18.37 -24.90
C VAL A 385 9.21 -16.85 -24.80
N PRO A 386 8.19 -16.01 -25.01
CA PRO A 386 8.32 -14.57 -24.86
C PRO A 386 8.66 -14.19 -23.41
N TRP A 387 9.51 -13.18 -23.21
CA TRP A 387 9.86 -12.68 -21.87
C TRP A 387 8.65 -12.31 -21.00
N SER A 388 7.59 -11.79 -21.64
CA SER A 388 6.34 -11.43 -20.97
C SER A 388 5.54 -12.62 -20.41
N GLN A 389 5.87 -13.84 -20.82
CA GLN A 389 5.25 -15.07 -20.33
C GLN A 389 6.08 -15.78 -19.24
N MET A 390 7.20 -15.19 -18.84
CA MET A 390 8.05 -15.71 -17.80
C MET A 390 7.93 -14.88 -16.52
N ALA A 391 8.07 -15.53 -15.36
CA ALA A 391 8.05 -14.85 -14.07
C ALA A 391 9.03 -15.49 -13.10
N VAL A 392 9.68 -14.66 -12.28
CA VAL A 392 10.47 -15.09 -11.14
C VAL A 392 9.80 -14.63 -9.87
N ILE A 393 9.41 -15.57 -9.01
CA ILE A 393 8.75 -15.31 -7.74
C ILE A 393 9.78 -15.46 -6.64
N VAL A 394 9.93 -14.42 -5.82
CA VAL A 394 10.86 -14.39 -4.68
C VAL A 394 10.12 -14.28 -3.36
N ARG A 395 10.71 -14.83 -2.31
CA ARG A 395 10.07 -14.89 -0.99
C ARG A 395 10.10 -13.56 -0.23
N SER A 396 11.02 -12.66 -0.54
CA SER A 396 11.20 -11.43 0.24
C SER A 396 11.51 -10.22 -0.64
N VAL A 397 11.09 -9.02 -0.18
CA VAL A 397 11.33 -7.74 -0.86
C VAL A 397 12.83 -7.46 -1.08
N PRO A 398 13.76 -7.68 -0.13
CA PRO A 398 15.19 -7.47 -0.38
C PRO A 398 15.74 -8.27 -1.56
N ARG A 399 15.24 -9.50 -1.79
CA ARG A 399 15.59 -10.29 -2.97
C ARG A 399 14.99 -9.73 -4.25
N ALA A 400 13.77 -9.18 -4.17
CA ALA A 400 13.11 -8.52 -5.30
C ALA A 400 13.87 -7.26 -5.78
N VAL A 401 14.66 -6.62 -4.93
CA VAL A 401 15.49 -5.46 -5.29
C VAL A 401 16.82 -5.86 -5.91
N ARG A 402 17.45 -6.93 -5.41
CA ARG A 402 18.81 -7.36 -5.86
C ARG A 402 18.78 -8.20 -7.12
N LEU A 403 17.82 -9.12 -7.23
CA LEU A 403 17.76 -10.08 -8.34
C LEU A 403 17.58 -9.42 -9.72
N PRO A 404 16.74 -8.38 -9.91
CA PRO A 404 16.62 -7.71 -11.21
C PRO A 404 17.93 -7.17 -11.77
N ARG A 405 18.83 -6.65 -10.90
CA ARG A 405 20.15 -6.16 -11.31
C ARG A 405 21.03 -7.30 -11.82
N ALA A 406 21.03 -8.42 -11.12
CA ALA A 406 21.81 -9.61 -11.53
C ALA A 406 21.27 -10.20 -12.84
N LEU A 407 19.95 -10.26 -13.02
CA LEU A 407 19.31 -10.73 -14.25
C LEU A 407 19.60 -9.79 -15.43
N ALA A 408 19.51 -8.48 -15.23
CA ALA A 408 19.83 -7.49 -16.26
C ALA A 408 21.31 -7.58 -16.69
N ALA A 409 22.23 -7.75 -15.73
CA ALA A 409 23.65 -7.96 -16.02
C ALA A 409 23.91 -9.25 -16.81
N ALA A 410 23.05 -10.26 -16.67
CA ALA A 410 23.07 -11.50 -17.45
C ALA A 410 22.31 -11.41 -18.79
N GLY A 411 21.84 -10.22 -19.20
CA GLY A 411 21.13 -9.99 -20.45
C GLY A 411 19.66 -10.42 -20.45
N VAL A 412 19.05 -10.59 -19.27
CA VAL A 412 17.60 -10.88 -19.13
C VAL A 412 16.86 -9.57 -18.90
N PRO A 413 15.98 -9.11 -19.81
CA PRO A 413 15.16 -7.93 -19.60
C PRO A 413 14.14 -8.19 -18.49
N VAL A 414 14.11 -7.32 -17.48
CA VAL A 414 13.22 -7.44 -16.34
C VAL A 414 12.28 -6.23 -16.32
N ALA A 415 10.99 -6.48 -16.22
CA ALA A 415 10.02 -5.42 -15.95
C ALA A 415 10.31 -4.82 -14.55
N PRO A 416 10.24 -3.49 -14.39
CA PRO A 416 10.43 -2.88 -13.09
C PRO A 416 9.44 -3.49 -12.08
N PRO A 417 9.87 -3.78 -10.84
CA PRO A 417 8.98 -4.31 -9.83
C PRO A 417 7.83 -3.33 -9.59
N ALA A 418 6.61 -3.85 -9.58
CA ALA A 418 5.41 -3.05 -9.34
C ALA A 418 5.31 -2.51 -7.89
N VAL A 419 6.20 -2.97 -7.01
CA VAL A 419 6.31 -2.57 -5.61
C VAL A 419 7.73 -2.05 -5.42
N GLY A 420 7.91 -0.76 -5.65
CA GLY A 420 9.05 -0.02 -5.11
C GLY A 420 8.87 0.14 -3.60
N GLY A 421 9.97 0.26 -2.85
CA GLY A 421 9.92 0.79 -1.49
C GLY A 421 9.28 2.19 -1.48
N PRO A 422 9.07 2.80 -0.30
CA PRO A 422 8.57 4.16 -0.23
C PRO A 422 9.46 5.06 -1.08
N LEU A 423 8.86 5.96 -1.84
CA LEU A 423 9.58 6.86 -2.76
C LEU A 423 10.67 7.66 -2.03
N SER A 424 10.43 8.00 -0.75
CA SER A 424 11.40 8.65 0.14
C SER A 424 12.66 7.81 0.43
N ALA A 425 12.63 6.50 0.23
CA ALA A 425 13.78 5.61 0.40
C ALA A 425 14.64 5.49 -0.89
N GLU A 426 14.14 5.96 -2.03
CA GLU A 426 14.90 5.99 -3.27
C GLU A 426 16.09 6.97 -3.14
N PRO A 427 17.34 6.51 -3.43
CA PRO A 427 18.53 7.32 -3.18
C PRO A 427 18.50 8.72 -3.83
N ALA A 428 17.93 8.84 -5.03
CA ALA A 428 17.81 10.12 -5.70
C ALA A 428 16.79 11.05 -5.02
N VAL A 429 15.64 10.51 -4.60
CA VAL A 429 14.60 11.27 -3.89
C VAL A 429 15.09 11.68 -2.52
N ARG A 430 15.75 10.77 -1.80
CA ARG A 430 16.33 11.06 -0.49
C ARG A 430 17.36 12.17 -0.56
N ALA A 431 18.22 12.15 -1.57
CA ALA A 431 19.20 13.22 -1.76
C ALA A 431 18.54 14.57 -2.04
N LEU A 432 17.45 14.62 -2.82
CA LEU A 432 16.66 15.84 -3.03
C LEU A 432 15.97 16.33 -1.76
N LEU A 433 15.35 15.43 -0.99
CA LEU A 433 14.75 15.77 0.30
C LEU A 433 15.80 16.32 1.27
N THR A 434 16.98 15.69 1.34
CA THR A 434 18.10 16.19 2.18
C THR A 434 18.55 17.59 1.76
N VAL A 435 18.54 17.92 0.45
CA VAL A 435 18.82 19.30 -0.01
C VAL A 435 17.75 20.25 0.49
N LEU A 436 16.47 19.90 0.43
CA LEU A 436 15.38 20.74 0.90
C LEU A 436 15.45 20.95 2.43
N GLU A 437 15.68 19.90 3.19
CA GLU A 437 15.88 19.94 4.64
C GLU A 437 17.08 20.83 5.00
N ALA A 438 18.22 20.64 4.33
CA ALA A 438 19.43 21.45 4.55
C ALA A 438 19.24 22.93 4.18
N THR A 439 18.34 23.26 3.26
CA THR A 439 18.02 24.66 2.92
C THR A 439 17.10 25.32 3.93
N ALA A 440 16.24 24.56 4.62
CA ALA A 440 15.31 25.05 5.64
C ALA A 440 15.99 25.17 7.01
N ASP A 441 16.66 24.10 7.45
CA ASP A 441 17.12 23.92 8.83
C ASP A 441 18.65 24.02 8.98
N GLY A 442 19.39 24.14 7.86
CA GLY A 442 20.83 24.05 7.81
C GLY A 442 21.34 22.64 7.54
N LEU A 443 22.60 22.54 7.13
CA LEU A 443 23.25 21.29 6.75
C LEU A 443 23.98 20.67 7.95
N ASP A 444 23.69 19.42 8.29
CA ASP A 444 24.46 18.65 9.26
C ASP A 444 25.56 17.78 8.60
N GLY A 445 26.44 17.18 9.44
CA GLY A 445 27.60 16.42 8.95
C GLY A 445 27.22 15.12 8.23
N ASP A 446 26.16 14.46 8.64
CA ASP A 446 25.68 13.20 8.05
C ASP A 446 24.96 13.49 6.73
N GLN A 447 24.17 14.55 6.67
CA GLN A 447 23.55 15.07 5.46
C GLN A 447 24.61 15.49 4.42
N ALA A 448 25.66 16.21 4.86
CA ALA A 448 26.78 16.59 4.01
C ALA A 448 27.47 15.37 3.38
N LEU A 449 27.70 14.33 4.18
CA LEU A 449 28.29 13.09 3.72
C LEU A 449 27.37 12.35 2.74
N LEU A 450 26.09 12.27 3.03
CA LEU A 450 25.08 11.65 2.17
C LEU A 450 24.97 12.36 0.82
N LEU A 451 24.97 13.68 0.81
CA LEU A 451 24.93 14.47 -0.43
C LEU A 451 26.21 14.29 -1.27
N LEU A 452 27.38 14.24 -0.63
CA LEU A 452 28.66 14.03 -1.33
C LEU A 452 28.80 12.63 -1.91
N THR A 453 28.43 11.59 -1.18
CA THR A 453 28.59 10.20 -1.61
C THR A 453 27.39 9.67 -2.39
N GLY A 454 26.25 10.36 -2.31
CA GLY A 454 25.00 10.03 -2.96
C GLY A 454 24.96 10.37 -4.46
N PRO A 455 23.78 10.25 -5.08
CA PRO A 455 23.58 10.49 -6.51
C PRO A 455 23.93 11.92 -6.97
N ILE A 456 23.89 12.89 -6.07
CA ILE A 456 24.20 14.30 -6.38
C ILE A 456 25.70 14.51 -6.47
N GLY A 457 26.46 14.12 -5.44
CA GLY A 457 27.90 14.37 -5.38
C GLY A 457 28.74 13.33 -6.12
N GLY A 458 28.32 12.07 -6.08
CA GLY A 458 28.99 10.96 -6.76
C GLY A 458 30.45 10.74 -6.36
N VAL A 459 30.85 11.21 -5.17
CA VAL A 459 32.22 11.10 -4.68
C VAL A 459 32.51 9.66 -4.27
N ASP A 460 33.53 9.08 -4.89
CA ASP A 460 33.97 7.73 -4.55
C ASP A 460 34.71 7.66 -3.20
N PRO A 461 34.82 6.46 -2.58
CA PRO A 461 35.45 6.31 -1.27
C PRO A 461 36.94 6.70 -1.22
N VAL A 462 37.66 6.68 -2.35
CA VAL A 462 39.09 7.07 -2.41
C VAL A 462 39.19 8.59 -2.38
N SER A 463 38.41 9.26 -3.22
CA SER A 463 38.30 10.73 -3.26
C SER A 463 37.83 11.30 -1.93
N LEU A 464 36.87 10.63 -1.26
CA LEU A 464 36.39 11.03 0.07
C LEU A 464 37.51 10.93 1.14
N ARG A 465 38.32 9.88 1.10
CA ARG A 465 39.50 9.72 2.00
C ARG A 465 40.56 10.78 1.73
N GLN A 466 40.81 11.13 0.45
CA GLN A 466 41.72 12.21 0.09
C GLN A 466 41.22 13.56 0.59
N LEU A 467 39.93 13.85 0.41
CA LEU A 467 39.26 15.06 0.92
C LEU A 467 39.42 15.16 2.45
N ARG A 468 39.14 14.08 3.18
CA ARG A 468 39.32 14.02 4.63
C ARG A 468 40.76 14.36 5.04
N ARG A 469 41.76 13.76 4.40
CA ARG A 469 43.19 14.04 4.68
C ARG A 469 43.55 15.48 4.37
N THR A 470 43.05 16.05 3.30
CA THR A 470 43.30 17.43 2.90
C THR A 470 42.71 18.41 3.91
N LEU A 471 41.48 18.20 4.37
CA LEU A 471 40.81 19.00 5.37
C LEU A 471 41.52 18.95 6.72
N GLN A 472 41.96 17.74 7.14
CA GLN A 472 42.74 17.57 8.37
C GLN A 472 44.11 18.28 8.33
N ARG A 473 44.79 18.25 7.19
CA ARG A 473 46.08 18.96 7.00
C ARG A 473 45.93 20.47 6.93
N ALA A 474 44.82 20.94 6.41
CA ALA A 474 44.58 22.40 6.30
C ALA A 474 44.38 23.08 7.65
N ARG A 475 44.18 22.31 8.74
CA ARG A 475 43.94 22.82 10.11
C ARG A 475 44.73 22.02 11.14
N PRO A 476 46.05 22.22 11.22
CA PRO A 476 46.87 21.60 12.25
C PRO A 476 46.43 22.12 13.63
N GLY A 477 46.11 21.18 14.56
CA GLY A 477 45.70 21.51 15.93
C GLY A 477 44.22 21.24 16.27
N GLN A 478 43.35 20.91 15.30
CA GLN A 478 41.94 20.59 15.54
C GLN A 478 41.62 19.10 15.31
N THR A 479 42.44 18.22 15.85
CA THR A 479 42.29 16.73 15.67
C THR A 479 41.04 16.13 16.30
N SER A 480 40.31 16.89 17.14
CA SER A 480 39.11 16.40 17.84
C SER A 480 37.77 16.64 17.09
N ARG A 481 37.76 17.43 16.02
CA ARG A 481 36.51 17.71 15.30
C ARG A 481 36.11 16.55 14.38
N LYS A 482 34.82 16.23 14.37
CA LYS A 482 34.27 15.20 13.48
C LYS A 482 34.42 15.64 12.02
N PHE A 483 34.67 14.67 11.13
CA PHE A 483 34.81 14.94 9.69
C PHE A 483 33.55 15.60 9.07
N GLY A 484 32.37 15.23 9.56
CA GLY A 484 31.10 15.84 9.17
C GLY A 484 31.05 17.34 9.42
N ASP A 485 31.53 17.79 10.57
CA ASP A 485 31.55 19.23 10.93
C ASP A 485 32.47 20.04 9.99
N LEU A 486 33.59 19.45 9.60
CA LEU A 486 34.51 20.04 8.64
C LEU A 486 33.90 20.12 7.23
N LEU A 487 33.09 19.14 6.86
CA LEU A 487 32.35 19.15 5.59
C LEU A 487 31.28 20.24 5.58
N VAL A 488 30.51 20.40 6.64
CA VAL A 488 29.48 21.44 6.79
C VAL A 488 30.11 22.82 6.64
N GLU A 489 31.24 23.06 7.30
CA GLU A 489 31.93 24.35 7.19
C GLU A 489 32.44 24.67 5.78
N VAL A 490 32.93 23.65 5.06
CA VAL A 490 33.37 23.79 3.66
C VAL A 490 32.22 24.00 2.69
N LEU A 491 31.11 23.31 2.91
CA LEU A 491 29.92 23.41 2.07
C LEU A 491 29.09 24.67 2.41
N GLY A 492 29.10 25.08 3.69
CA GLY A 492 28.29 26.20 4.21
C GLY A 492 28.85 27.60 3.98
N GLY A 493 30.04 27.79 3.35
CA GLY A 493 30.41 29.12 2.91
C GLY A 493 31.74 29.70 3.36
N GLY A 494 32.71 28.92 3.70
CA GLY A 494 34.10 29.37 3.80
C GLY A 494 34.71 29.59 2.41
N ALA A 495 34.37 30.67 1.72
CA ALA A 495 34.73 30.93 0.31
C ALA A 495 36.24 30.76 -0.01
N ALA A 496 37.14 31.00 0.95
CA ALA A 496 38.58 30.84 0.77
C ALA A 496 39.04 29.38 0.87
N ILE A 497 38.40 28.55 1.70
CA ILE A 497 38.72 27.13 1.89
C ILE A 497 38.00 26.29 0.83
N GLY A 498 36.75 26.65 0.51
CA GLY A 498 35.95 26.01 -0.54
C GLY A 498 36.62 26.08 -1.90
N ALA A 499 37.24 27.19 -2.28
CA ALA A 499 37.99 27.35 -3.54
C ALA A 499 39.24 26.47 -3.60
N ARG A 500 39.96 26.27 -2.48
CA ARG A 500 41.13 25.38 -2.41
C ARG A 500 40.72 23.89 -2.42
N VAL A 501 39.67 23.53 -1.73
CA VAL A 501 39.15 22.16 -1.67
C VAL A 501 38.45 21.79 -2.98
N ALA A 502 37.63 22.69 -3.56
CA ALA A 502 37.04 22.51 -4.87
C ALA A 502 38.10 22.34 -5.96
N GLY A 503 39.21 23.11 -5.89
CA GLY A 503 40.36 22.99 -6.79
C GLY A 503 41.08 21.64 -6.64
N THR A 504 41.12 21.07 -5.44
CA THR A 504 41.80 19.77 -5.18
C THR A 504 40.88 18.60 -5.48
N ALA A 505 39.61 18.69 -5.13
CA ALA A 505 38.59 17.71 -5.50
C ALA A 505 38.35 17.70 -7.01
N ALA A 506 38.30 18.87 -7.66
CA ALA A 506 38.17 18.97 -9.11
C ALA A 506 39.43 18.48 -9.85
N ARG A 507 40.62 18.55 -9.25
CA ARG A 507 41.83 17.93 -9.80
C ARG A 507 41.85 16.43 -9.63
N ALA A 508 41.37 15.90 -8.49
CA ALA A 508 41.22 14.47 -8.27
C ALA A 508 40.17 13.85 -9.20
N CYS A 509 39.02 14.53 -9.41
CA CYS A 509 37.99 14.09 -10.35
C CYS A 509 38.40 14.23 -11.82
N ARG A 510 39.28 15.20 -12.16
CA ARG A 510 39.82 15.39 -13.53
C ARG A 510 40.84 14.33 -13.91
N ALA A 511 41.64 13.86 -12.94
CA ALA A 511 42.60 12.79 -13.19
C ALA A 511 41.95 11.48 -13.61
N ASP A 512 40.70 11.26 -13.18
CA ASP A 512 39.98 9.99 -13.42
C ASP A 512 39.06 10.00 -14.66
N ARG A 513 38.71 11.16 -15.23
CA ARG A 513 37.69 11.26 -16.31
C ARG A 513 38.07 11.98 -17.60
N GLY A 514 39.26 12.54 -17.74
CA GLY A 514 39.75 13.13 -18.99
C GLY A 514 38.83 14.15 -19.69
N ARG A 515 37.82 14.76 -19.00
CA ARG A 515 36.92 15.79 -19.56
C ARG A 515 36.79 16.99 -18.64
N ALA A 516 37.10 18.16 -19.20
CA ALA A 516 37.00 19.46 -18.53
C ALA A 516 35.52 19.84 -18.31
N LEU A 517 35.20 20.27 -17.08
CA LEU A 517 33.93 20.92 -16.74
C LEU A 517 34.03 22.43 -17.10
N PRO A 518 32.98 23.03 -17.69
CA PRO A 518 32.95 24.45 -18.02
C PRO A 518 32.90 25.31 -16.73
N PRO A 519 33.46 26.56 -16.77
CA PRO A 519 33.48 27.43 -15.61
C PRO A 519 32.09 27.96 -15.26
N LEU A 520 31.74 27.90 -13.96
CA LEU A 520 30.50 28.41 -13.41
C LEU A 520 30.38 29.93 -13.60
N ARG A 521 29.40 30.40 -14.39
CA ARG A 521 29.01 31.81 -14.47
C ARG A 521 28.17 32.19 -13.23
N LYS A 522 28.56 33.29 -12.59
CA LYS A 522 27.81 33.92 -11.51
C LYS A 522 26.49 34.48 -12.07
N SER A 523 25.35 33.90 -11.72
CA SER A 523 24.06 34.56 -11.88
C SER A 523 23.53 34.88 -10.49
N GLY A 524 23.27 36.18 -10.27
CA GLY A 524 22.85 36.71 -8.97
C GLY A 524 21.41 36.32 -8.65
N TRP A 525 21.24 35.72 -7.49
CA TRP A 525 19.98 35.61 -6.77
C TRP A 525 20.21 36.09 -5.33
N PRO A 526 19.32 36.90 -4.77
CA PRO A 526 19.48 37.38 -3.41
C PRO A 526 18.96 36.35 -2.43
N GLY A 527 19.85 35.81 -1.61
CA GLY A 527 19.52 34.86 -0.55
C GLY A 527 20.60 33.80 -0.40
N SER A 528 20.90 33.41 0.80
CA SER A 528 21.99 32.54 1.26
C SER A 528 21.98 31.08 0.78
N ALA A 529 21.34 30.76 -0.34
CA ALA A 529 21.23 29.40 -0.90
C ALA A 529 22.01 29.12 -2.22
N PRO A 530 23.14 29.78 -2.57
CA PRO A 530 23.74 29.60 -3.91
C PRO A 530 24.54 28.31 -4.08
N HIS A 531 24.91 27.60 -3.02
CA HIS A 531 25.80 26.44 -3.15
C HIS A 531 25.09 25.08 -3.33
N ALA A 532 23.94 24.88 -2.72
CA ALA A 532 23.15 23.67 -2.92
C ALA A 532 22.53 23.60 -4.33
N MET A 533 22.10 24.75 -4.87
CA MET A 533 21.57 24.85 -6.24
C MET A 533 22.66 24.69 -7.32
N GLY A 534 23.90 25.07 -7.02
CA GLY A 534 25.06 24.83 -7.90
C GLY A 534 25.34 23.34 -8.11
N CYS A 535 25.15 22.52 -7.10
CA CYS A 535 25.26 21.08 -7.21
C CYS A 535 24.13 20.46 -8.04
N LEU A 536 22.91 20.99 -7.96
CA LEU A 536 21.76 20.56 -8.77
C LEU A 536 21.93 20.90 -10.26
N ALA A 537 22.49 22.08 -10.58
CA ALA A 537 22.76 22.49 -11.96
C ALA A 537 23.88 21.64 -12.61
N THR A 538 24.83 21.13 -11.81
CA THR A 538 25.92 20.27 -12.30
C THR A 538 25.48 18.83 -12.56
N VAL A 539 24.45 18.34 -11.85
CA VAL A 539 23.87 16.99 -12.06
C VAL A 539 23.05 16.91 -13.34
N GLY A 540 22.45 18.01 -13.80
CA GLY A 540 21.73 18.06 -15.09
C GLY A 540 22.62 17.89 -16.33
N SER A 541 23.95 17.99 -16.20
CA SER A 541 24.91 17.88 -17.31
C SER A 541 25.83 16.65 -17.28
N ALA A 542 25.74 15.80 -16.27
CA ALA A 542 26.66 14.66 -16.11
C ALA A 542 25.92 13.31 -16.13
N THR A 543 26.02 12.67 -17.22
CA THR A 543 25.94 11.26 -17.60
C THR A 543 24.69 10.82 -18.34
N PRO A 544 24.83 10.41 -19.60
CA PRO A 544 23.87 9.48 -20.17
C PRO A 544 24.05 8.14 -19.45
N LEU A 545 23.05 7.71 -18.73
CA LEU A 545 22.88 6.31 -18.36
C LEU A 545 22.93 5.52 -19.66
N ALA A 546 23.99 4.75 -19.85
CA ALA A 546 24.12 3.83 -20.97
C ALA A 546 22.97 2.83 -20.90
N GLY A 547 22.07 2.86 -21.86
CA GLY A 547 20.99 1.90 -21.99
C GLY A 547 19.60 2.53 -22.02
N GLY A 548 19.22 3.09 -23.17
CA GLY A 548 17.88 3.00 -23.74
C GLY A 548 16.67 3.46 -22.94
N GLN A 549 16.65 4.66 -22.34
CA GLN A 549 15.41 5.33 -21.96
C GLN A 549 15.53 6.83 -22.19
N ARG A 550 15.56 7.20 -23.47
CA ARG A 550 15.21 8.57 -23.90
C ARG A 550 13.71 8.58 -24.17
N ALA A 551 12.92 9.07 -23.27
CA ALA A 551 11.64 9.72 -23.51
C ALA A 551 10.92 9.93 -22.19
N TRP A 552 11.19 11.06 -21.51
CA TRP A 552 10.19 11.58 -20.54
C TRP A 552 10.62 12.89 -19.89
N TRP A 553 11.52 13.70 -20.50
CA TRP A 553 11.73 15.09 -20.03
C TRP A 553 12.23 15.97 -21.18
N CYS A 554 11.33 16.38 -22.06
CA CYS A 554 11.49 17.55 -22.92
C CYS A 554 10.10 18.09 -23.29
N GLY A 555 9.58 18.94 -22.43
CA GLY A 555 8.50 19.86 -22.73
C GLY A 555 9.01 21.28 -22.57
N GLY A 556 9.22 21.99 -23.70
CA GLY A 556 9.33 23.43 -23.70
C GLY A 556 10.68 24.02 -24.13
N CYS A 557 10.95 24.09 -25.43
CA CYS A 557 11.59 25.25 -26.06
C CYS A 557 11.06 25.43 -27.48
N PRO A 558 10.73 26.67 -27.90
CA PRO A 558 10.15 26.94 -29.22
C PRO A 558 11.22 27.28 -30.26
N GLY A 559 10.98 26.87 -31.50
CA GLY A 559 11.55 27.55 -32.67
C GLY A 559 12.49 26.73 -33.53
N HIS A 560 12.02 26.16 -34.61
CA HIS A 560 12.30 26.55 -36.01
C HIS A 560 11.51 25.70 -37.00
N PRO A 561 11.16 26.28 -38.18
CA PRO A 561 10.08 25.82 -39.05
C PRO A 561 10.50 25.04 -40.27
N GLY A 562 9.54 24.31 -40.80
CA GLY A 562 9.33 24.05 -42.21
C GLY A 562 9.48 22.62 -42.70
N PRO A 563 8.94 22.24 -43.88
CA PRO A 563 7.68 22.71 -44.41
C PRO A 563 6.70 21.58 -44.83
N GLY A 564 5.41 21.91 -44.92
CA GLY A 564 4.60 21.53 -46.05
C GLY A 564 3.48 20.48 -45.85
N ASN A 565 2.26 20.97 -46.04
CA ASN A 565 1.01 20.34 -46.47
C ASN A 565 0.22 19.53 -45.44
N GLY A 566 -0.94 19.94 -45.11
CA GLY A 566 -2.15 20.21 -45.78
C GLY A 566 -3.34 19.98 -44.88
N ASP A 567 -4.21 20.94 -44.86
CA ASP A 567 -5.65 20.93 -44.63
C ASP A 567 -6.26 20.75 -43.21
N ARG A 568 -6.70 21.93 -42.76
CA ARG A 568 -8.04 22.29 -42.23
C ARG A 568 -8.74 21.35 -41.24
N LEU A 569 -8.88 21.84 -40.01
CA LEU A 569 -10.22 22.17 -39.50
C LEU A 569 -10.12 23.00 -38.19
N VAL A 570 -10.60 24.22 -38.34
CA VAL A 570 -10.79 25.23 -37.25
C VAL A 570 -11.97 24.79 -36.40
N ARG A 571 -11.81 24.75 -35.07
CA ARG A 571 -12.90 25.01 -34.13
C ARG A 571 -12.41 25.78 -32.91
N HIS A 572 -13.00 26.95 -32.79
CA HIS A 572 -12.92 27.89 -31.69
C HIS A 572 -13.38 27.28 -30.37
N HIS A 573 -12.62 27.47 -29.30
CA HIS A 573 -13.18 27.52 -27.96
C HIS A 573 -12.68 28.79 -27.23
N ARG A 574 -13.64 29.64 -26.90
CA ARG A 574 -13.51 30.85 -26.08
C ARG A 574 -13.21 30.48 -24.63
N PRO A 575 -12.45 31.30 -23.89
CA PRO A 575 -12.30 31.13 -22.44
C PRO A 575 -13.52 31.71 -21.70
N LEU A 576 -14.07 30.92 -20.78
CA LEU A 576 -15.12 31.36 -19.86
C LEU A 576 -14.50 32.24 -18.76
N ARG A 577 -15.02 33.46 -18.69
CA ARG A 577 -14.78 34.41 -17.59
C ARG A 577 -15.55 33.96 -16.36
N VAL A 578 -14.90 33.93 -15.21
CA VAL A 578 -15.50 33.76 -13.88
C VAL A 578 -15.91 35.16 -13.37
N PRO A 579 -17.14 35.38 -12.92
CA PRO A 579 -17.53 36.66 -12.33
C PRO A 579 -17.12 36.76 -10.85
N HIS A 580 -16.57 37.91 -10.48
CA HIS A 580 -16.35 38.33 -9.10
C HIS A 580 -17.69 38.42 -8.36
N LEU A 581 -17.83 37.77 -7.23
CA LEU A 581 -18.87 38.01 -6.26
C LEU A 581 -18.28 38.72 -5.04
N GLY A 582 -18.90 39.88 -4.77
CA GLY A 582 -18.53 40.83 -3.78
C GLY A 582 -18.79 40.38 -2.33
N CYS A 583 -18.09 41.05 -1.46
CA CYS A 583 -18.24 41.04 0.00
C CYS A 583 -19.66 41.38 0.45
N VAL A 584 -20.21 40.59 1.39
CA VAL A 584 -21.36 40.98 2.22
C VAL A 584 -20.96 40.77 3.69
N PRO A 585 -21.26 41.73 4.59
CA PRO A 585 -20.70 41.79 5.93
C PRO A 585 -21.45 40.90 6.95
N ALA A 586 -20.67 40.48 7.95
CA ALA A 586 -21.10 39.72 9.11
C ALA A 586 -22.23 40.36 9.89
N ARG A 587 -23.28 39.59 10.15
CA ARG A 587 -24.25 39.88 11.23
C ARG A 587 -24.11 38.83 12.33
N THR A 588 -23.68 39.32 13.46
CA THR A 588 -23.69 38.67 14.76
C THR A 588 -25.08 38.27 15.18
N ARG A 589 -25.29 37.00 15.52
CA ARG A 589 -26.38 36.59 16.41
C ARG A 589 -25.83 35.73 17.54
N ARG A 590 -25.83 36.34 18.73
CA ARG A 590 -25.74 35.66 20.02
C ARG A 590 -27.00 34.80 20.21
N ALA A 591 -26.84 33.53 20.53
CA ALA A 591 -27.90 32.75 21.13
C ALA A 591 -27.36 32.04 22.38
N ARG A 592 -28.08 32.23 23.43
CA ARG A 592 -27.81 32.00 24.85
C ARG A 592 -27.75 30.51 25.19
N HIS A 593 -26.77 30.15 26.00
CA HIS A 593 -26.80 28.95 26.82
C HIS A 593 -27.96 28.99 27.82
N ARG A 594 -28.68 27.89 27.92
CA ARG A 594 -29.38 27.51 29.15
C ARG A 594 -28.95 26.11 29.56
N ALA A 595 -28.29 26.07 30.70
CA ALA A 595 -28.06 24.89 31.48
C ALA A 595 -29.38 24.41 32.10
N ALA A 596 -29.59 23.12 32.13
CA ALA A 596 -30.55 22.49 33.03
C ALA A 596 -29.86 21.35 33.74
N ALA A 597 -29.56 21.61 35.00
CA ALA A 597 -29.22 20.61 35.99
C ALA A 597 -30.52 20.08 36.61
N ALA A 598 -30.65 18.79 36.75
CA ALA A 598 -31.52 18.08 37.69
C ALA A 598 -31.05 16.64 37.69
N GLY A 599 -30.79 15.93 38.72
CA GLY A 599 -31.18 16.01 40.11
C GLY A 599 -30.93 14.59 40.65
N CYS A 600 -30.05 14.48 41.60
CA CYS A 600 -29.70 13.25 42.33
C CYS A 600 -30.93 12.81 43.15
N ALA A 601 -31.26 11.52 43.14
CA ALA A 601 -32.06 10.89 44.15
C ALA A 601 -31.57 9.49 44.47
N THR A 602 -30.91 9.40 45.58
CA THR A 602 -30.58 8.20 46.37
C THR A 602 -31.84 7.43 46.75
N ARG A 603 -31.80 6.11 46.64
CA ARG A 603 -32.54 5.24 47.57
C ARG A 603 -31.75 3.96 47.84
N THR A 604 -31.40 3.83 49.09
CA THR A 604 -30.93 2.68 49.87
C THR A 604 -32.00 1.61 49.97
N GLY A 605 -31.59 0.35 50.04
CA GLY A 605 -32.47 -0.76 50.43
C GLY A 605 -31.86 -2.13 50.16
N SER A 606 -31.12 -2.65 51.09
CA SER A 606 -30.84 -4.07 51.34
C SER A 606 -31.74 -4.51 52.52
N PRO A 607 -31.90 -5.78 52.94
CA PRO A 607 -31.38 -7.07 52.46
C PRO A 607 -32.47 -8.19 52.48
N ASP A 608 -32.19 -9.35 52.08
CA ASP A 608 -32.26 -10.62 52.80
C ASP A 608 -32.48 -11.88 51.95
N ARG A 609 -31.59 -12.81 52.18
CA ARG A 609 -31.69 -14.26 52.48
C ARG A 609 -32.16 -15.25 51.42
N ALA A 610 -31.21 -16.16 51.24
CA ALA A 610 -31.28 -17.60 51.44
C ALA A 610 -31.86 -18.50 50.33
N GLY A 611 -31.05 -19.46 49.91
CA GLY A 611 -31.44 -20.84 49.94
C GLY A 611 -30.93 -21.74 48.80
N HIS A 612 -29.94 -22.53 49.17
CA HIS A 612 -29.67 -23.92 48.79
C HIS A 612 -29.64 -24.39 47.32
N GLY A 613 -28.47 -24.96 47.02
CA GLY A 613 -28.09 -25.89 45.97
C GLY A 613 -28.96 -27.15 45.81
N PRO A 614 -28.52 -28.15 45.03
CA PRO A 614 -27.16 -28.63 44.89
C PRO A 614 -26.52 -28.32 43.56
#